data_5d97b0566349623ff3de8a1458cfecd3
#
_entry.id   5d97b0566349623ff3de8a1458cfecd3
#
_cell.length_a   1.000
_cell.length_b   1.000
_cell.length_c   1.000
_cell.angle_alpha   90.00
_cell.angle_beta   90.00
_cell.angle_gamma   90.00
#
_symmetry.space_group_name_H-M   'P 1'
#
loop_
_entity.id
_entity.type
_entity.pdbx_description
1 polymer ?
#
loop_
_entity_poly.entity_id
_entity_poly.type
_entity_poly.pdbx_seq_one_letter_code
_entity_poly.pdbx_strand_id
1 'polypeptide(L)'
;MTIIDKAISRKRLTELAQNFYGEMIKGVVDIDRQIMALDAELHSDLEKLLLENGSNQESLWGINLYPDVEGDDFIEFDSLI
;
A
#
# COMPACT_ATOMS: atom_id res chain seq x y z
N MET A 1 4.59 -4.68 9.02
CA MET A 1 3.45 -4.49 8.10
C MET A 1 2.31 -3.83 8.83
N THR A 2 1.59 -2.96 8.16
CA THR A 2 0.54 -2.15 8.77
C THR A 2 -0.68 -2.11 7.87
N ILE A 3 -1.87 -2.30 8.47
CA ILE A 3 -3.14 -2.11 7.76
C ILE A 3 -3.66 -0.71 8.08
N ILE A 4 -3.97 0.04 7.04
CA ILE A 4 -4.51 1.40 7.14
C ILE A 4 -5.99 1.35 6.77
N ASP A 5 -6.85 1.72 7.70
CA ASP A 5 -8.30 1.78 7.50
C ASP A 5 -8.85 3.21 7.60
N LYS A 6 -7.97 4.18 7.72
CA LYS A 6 -8.29 5.60 7.81
C LYS A 6 -7.35 6.39 6.92
N ALA A 7 -7.63 7.68 6.74
CA ALA A 7 -6.74 8.56 5.99
C ALA A 7 -5.33 8.57 6.61
N ILE A 8 -4.32 8.55 5.75
CA ILE A 8 -2.92 8.63 6.17
C ILE A 8 -2.29 9.86 5.52
N SER A 9 -1.47 10.59 6.28
CA SER A 9 -0.81 11.78 5.77
C SER A 9 0.39 11.43 4.89
N ARG A 10 0.75 12.35 3.98
CA ARG A 10 1.98 12.21 3.19
C ARG A 10 3.23 12.17 4.07
N LYS A 11 3.23 12.91 5.17
CA LYS A 11 4.32 12.88 6.14
C LYS A 11 4.54 11.47 6.69
N ARG A 12 3.45 10.79 7.05
CA ARG A 12 3.54 9.42 7.56
C ARG A 12 4.01 8.46 6.47
N LEU A 13 3.55 8.65 5.23
CA LEU A 13 4.04 7.85 4.09
C LEU A 13 5.53 8.05 3.87
N THR A 14 6.02 9.29 3.97
CA THR A 14 7.45 9.59 3.84
C THR A 14 8.26 8.89 4.93
N GLU A 15 7.76 8.89 6.17
CA GLU A 15 8.40 8.18 7.27
C GLU A 15 8.51 6.67 7.01
N LEU A 16 7.44 6.07 6.49
CA LEU A 16 7.43 4.65 6.14
C LEU A 16 8.40 4.36 4.99
N ALA A 17 8.49 5.25 4.01
CA ALA A 17 9.38 5.08 2.87
C ALA A 17 10.86 5.06 3.28
N GLN A 18 11.22 5.69 4.40
CA GLN A 18 12.59 5.66 4.91
C GLN A 18 13.07 4.25 5.22
N ASN A 19 12.16 3.31 5.46
CA ASN A 19 12.50 1.91 5.71
C ASN A 19 12.86 1.16 4.42
N PHE A 20 12.54 1.73 3.24
CA PHE A 20 12.66 1.08 1.94
C PHE A 20 13.21 2.05 0.88
N TYR A 21 14.44 2.48 0.95
CA TYR A 21 15.08 3.36 -0.04
C TYR A 21 14.59 4.82 -0.04
N GLY A 22 13.57 5.19 0.73
CA GLY A 22 13.13 6.59 0.87
C GLY A 22 12.25 7.15 -0.24
N GLU A 23 12.10 6.46 -1.38
CA GLU A 23 11.41 6.98 -2.56
C GLU A 23 10.04 6.37 -2.81
N MET A 24 9.87 5.10 -2.45
CA MET A 24 8.68 4.34 -2.81
C MET A 24 8.25 3.44 -1.66
N ILE A 25 6.94 3.29 -1.51
CA ILE A 25 6.34 2.33 -0.59
C ILE A 25 5.46 1.39 -1.40
N LYS A 26 5.64 0.09 -1.22
CA LYS A 26 4.72 -0.90 -1.77
C LYS A 26 3.49 -1.01 -0.91
N GLY A 27 2.33 -1.11 -1.55
CA GLY A 27 1.07 -1.28 -0.86
C GLY A 27 0.18 -2.27 -1.60
N VAL A 28 -0.79 -2.82 -0.88
CA VAL A 28 -1.89 -3.59 -1.46
C VAL A 28 -3.18 -3.00 -0.92
N VAL A 29 -4.09 -2.64 -1.82
CA VAL A 29 -5.39 -2.09 -1.45
C VAL A 29 -6.46 -3.14 -1.65
N ASP A 30 -7.43 -3.15 -0.72
CA ASP A 30 -8.70 -3.87 -0.88
C ASP A 30 -9.75 -2.81 -1.24
N ILE A 31 -10.18 -2.82 -2.49
CA ILE A 31 -11.09 -1.79 -2.99
C ILE A 31 -12.50 -1.92 -2.45
N ASP A 32 -12.91 -3.11 -2.02
CA ASP A 32 -14.24 -3.31 -1.43
C ASP A 32 -14.31 -2.83 0.01
N ARG A 33 -13.27 -3.14 0.79
CA ARG A 33 -13.22 -2.79 2.21
C ARG A 33 -12.64 -1.41 2.45
N GLN A 34 -12.05 -0.80 1.42
CA GLN A 34 -11.39 0.52 1.50
C GLN A 34 -10.28 0.55 2.55
N ILE A 35 -9.48 -0.50 2.58
CA ILE A 35 -8.32 -0.60 3.45
C ILE A 35 -7.07 -0.86 2.60
N MET A 36 -5.92 -0.64 3.20
CA MET A 36 -4.64 -0.78 2.52
C MET A 36 -3.60 -1.36 3.48
N ALA A 37 -2.80 -2.29 2.99
CA ALA A 37 -1.66 -2.81 3.74
C ALA A 37 -0.38 -2.19 3.19
N LEU A 38 0.50 -1.77 4.09
CA LEU A 38 1.76 -1.09 3.79
C LEU A 38 2.90 -1.70 4.61
N ASP A 39 4.12 -1.26 4.31
CA ASP A 39 5.30 -1.49 5.13
C ASP A 39 5.81 -2.92 5.02
N ALA A 40 6.01 -3.38 3.77
CA ALA A 40 6.74 -4.60 3.47
C ALA A 40 7.50 -4.44 2.16
N GLU A 41 8.54 -5.26 1.97
CA GLU A 41 9.34 -5.21 0.75
C GLU A 41 8.63 -5.83 -0.45
N LEU A 42 7.72 -6.77 -0.22
CA LEU A 42 7.04 -7.51 -1.27
C LEU A 42 5.53 -7.30 -1.21
N HIS A 43 4.92 -7.11 -2.37
CA HIS A 43 3.46 -7.06 -2.47
C HIS A 43 2.82 -8.35 -1.96
N SER A 44 3.46 -9.50 -2.19
CA SER A 44 2.94 -10.80 -1.75
C SER A 44 2.76 -10.91 -0.24
N ASP A 45 3.62 -10.28 0.54
CA ASP A 45 3.50 -10.28 2.01
C ASP A 45 2.29 -9.46 2.45
N LEU A 46 2.04 -8.34 1.76
CA LEU A 46 0.89 -7.48 2.04
C LEU A 46 -0.42 -8.13 1.61
N GLU A 47 -0.41 -8.81 0.46
CA GLU A 47 -1.55 -9.61 0.01
C GLU A 47 -1.92 -10.65 1.05
N LYS A 48 -0.95 -11.41 1.52
CA LYS A 48 -1.16 -12.43 2.54
C LYS A 48 -1.77 -11.84 3.81
N LEU A 49 -1.26 -10.70 4.26
CA LEU A 49 -1.78 -10.01 5.43
C LEU A 49 -3.26 -9.68 5.28
N LEU A 50 -3.65 -9.13 4.12
CA LEU A 50 -5.05 -8.78 3.87
C LEU A 50 -5.94 -10.01 3.74
N LEU A 51 -5.47 -11.06 3.07
CA LEU A 51 -6.22 -12.31 2.97
C LEU A 51 -6.46 -12.93 4.35
N GLU A 52 -5.48 -12.93 5.22
CA GLU A 52 -5.62 -13.41 6.60
C GLU A 52 -6.57 -12.53 7.41
N ASN A 53 -6.71 -11.26 7.03
CA ASN A 53 -7.58 -10.29 7.68
C ASN A 53 -9.02 -10.31 7.11
N GLY A 54 -9.33 -11.21 6.20
CA GLY A 54 -10.68 -11.39 5.66
C GLY A 54 -10.94 -10.78 4.31
N SER A 55 -9.91 -10.27 3.61
CA SER A 55 -10.07 -9.74 2.26
C SER A 55 -10.26 -10.86 1.23
N ASN A 56 -10.96 -10.53 0.14
CA ASN A 56 -11.09 -11.40 -1.03
C ASN A 56 -9.99 -11.05 -2.03
N GLN A 57 -9.34 -12.06 -2.58
CA GLN A 57 -8.22 -11.84 -3.50
C GLN A 57 -8.59 -11.00 -4.71
N GLU A 58 -9.77 -11.17 -5.26
CA GLU A 58 -10.24 -10.43 -6.43
C GLU A 58 -10.43 -8.93 -6.17
N SER A 59 -10.44 -8.51 -4.91
CA SER A 59 -10.54 -7.10 -4.51
C SER A 59 -9.19 -6.45 -4.27
N LEU A 60 -8.10 -7.20 -4.39
CA LEU A 60 -6.76 -6.73 -4.04
C LEU A 60 -5.98 -6.24 -5.27
N TRP A 61 -5.39 -5.05 -5.12
CA TRP A 61 -4.54 -4.44 -6.13
C TRP A 61 -3.20 -4.06 -5.54
N GLY A 62 -2.13 -4.41 -6.24
CA GLY A 62 -0.80 -3.95 -5.87
C GLY A 62 -0.58 -2.52 -6.33
N ILE A 63 -0.10 -1.69 -5.44
CA ILE A 63 0.21 -0.29 -5.74
C ILE A 63 1.61 0.06 -5.28
N ASN A 64 2.15 1.12 -5.87
CA ASN A 64 3.36 1.78 -5.40
C ASN A 64 3.00 3.22 -5.06
N LEU A 65 3.48 3.69 -3.93
CA LEU A 65 3.27 5.05 -3.46
C LEU A 65 4.58 5.81 -3.48
N TYR A 66 4.54 7.01 -4.04
CA TYR A 66 5.72 7.88 -4.17
C TYR A 66 5.45 9.18 -3.39
N PRO A 67 5.79 9.22 -2.08
CA PRO A 67 5.43 10.36 -1.23
C PRO A 67 5.94 11.72 -1.70
N ASP A 68 7.06 11.72 -2.43
CA ASP A 68 7.69 12.96 -2.91
C ASP A 68 7.11 13.46 -4.24
N VAL A 69 6.29 12.65 -4.91
CA VAL A 69 5.65 13.04 -6.16
C VAL A 69 4.37 13.81 -5.89
N GLU A 70 4.22 14.98 -6.49
CA GLU A 70 3.03 15.80 -6.32
C GLU A 70 1.94 15.38 -7.30
N GLY A 71 0.68 15.70 -6.95
CA GLY A 71 -0.47 15.42 -7.79
C GLY A 71 -0.88 13.95 -7.74
N ASP A 72 -1.57 13.50 -8.78
CA ASP A 72 -2.16 12.17 -8.83
C ASP A 72 -1.14 11.07 -9.15
N ASP A 73 0.03 11.44 -9.63
CA ASP A 73 1.08 10.49 -10.02
C ASP A 73 1.79 9.86 -8.82
N PHE A 74 1.46 10.26 -7.61
CA PHE A 74 2.07 9.67 -6.41
C PHE A 74 1.60 8.24 -6.15
N ILE A 75 0.52 7.79 -6.79
CA ILE A 75 0.03 6.41 -6.71
C ILE A 75 0.14 5.77 -8.09
N GLU A 76 0.78 4.62 -8.14
CA GLU A 76 0.88 3.82 -9.34
C GLU A 76 0.21 2.47 -9.10
N PHE A 77 -0.76 2.10 -9.94
CA PHE A 77 -1.35 0.77 -9.92
C PHE A 77 -0.43 -0.17 -10.67
N ASP A 78 0.16 -1.12 -9.95
CA ASP A 78 1.19 -2.00 -10.50
C ASP A 78 0.58 -3.28 -11.07
N SER A 79 -0.31 -3.91 -10.33
CA SER A 79 -0.86 -5.19 -10.78
C SER A 79 -2.18 -5.49 -10.09
N LEU A 80 -2.99 -6.31 -10.78
CA LEU A 80 -4.09 -7.04 -10.16
C LEU A 80 -3.48 -8.26 -9.49
N ILE A 81 -3.75 -8.40 -8.23
CA ILE A 81 -3.19 -9.50 -7.44
C ILE A 81 -4.07 -10.74 -7.46
#